data_fc0075e87f6faa04f520444d99b38541
#
_entry.id   fc0075e87f6faa04f520444d99b38541
#
_cell.length_a   1.000
_cell.length_b   1.000
_cell.length_c   1.000
_cell.angle_alpha   90.00
_cell.angle_beta   90.00
_cell.angle_gamma   90.00
#
_symmetry.space_group_name_H-M   'P 1'
#
loop_
_entity.id
_entity.type
_entity.pdbx_description
1 polymer ?
#
loop_
_entity_poly.entity_id
_entity_poly.type
_entity_poly.pdbx_seq_one_letter_code
_entity_poly.pdbx_strand_id
1 'polypeptide(L)'
;VAGYVAYLGRYMYFDKDGIVVETSEEGTPGIPQVTGLSFSHVILHEPLPVENQAVFEDILNITQLLEKHSLPVDKIYFSPDYQVTLIFGEARVAMGPSDDIDEKIMGLQYMLPSLEGKKGTLDMREYTEDTKMISFEPD
;
A
#
# COMPACT_ATOMS: atom_id res chain seq x y z
N VAL A 1 5.92 6.27 -12.25
CA VAL A 1 6.18 5.21 -11.25
C VAL A 1 4.95 5.03 -10.37
N ALA A 2 4.67 3.79 -9.99
CA ALA A 2 3.50 3.46 -9.17
C ALA A 2 3.87 3.31 -7.69
N GLY A 3 5.06 2.81 -7.41
CA GLY A 3 5.54 2.59 -6.05
C GLY A 3 7.00 2.20 -6.05
N TYR A 4 7.53 1.87 -4.87
CA TYR A 4 8.91 1.41 -4.76
C TYR A 4 9.09 0.42 -3.61
N VAL A 5 10.17 -0.34 -3.68
CA VAL A 5 10.57 -1.27 -2.62
C VAL A 5 12.02 -0.97 -2.22
N ALA A 6 12.37 -1.26 -0.97
CA ALA A 6 13.74 -1.15 -0.51
C ALA A 6 14.47 -2.47 -0.79
N TYR A 7 15.67 -2.38 -1.35
CA TYR A 7 16.49 -3.55 -1.61
C TYR A 7 17.97 -3.18 -1.54
N LEU A 8 18.70 -3.85 -0.67
CA LEU A 8 20.15 -3.66 -0.47
C LEU A 8 20.58 -2.20 -0.32
N GLY A 9 19.85 -1.44 0.51
CA GLY A 9 20.16 -0.05 0.79
C GLY A 9 19.77 0.95 -0.29
N ARG A 10 19.05 0.52 -1.29
CA ARG A 10 18.54 1.38 -2.35
C ARG A 10 17.03 1.20 -2.49
N TYR A 11 16.40 2.17 -3.16
CA TYR A 11 14.98 2.13 -3.48
C TYR A 11 14.81 1.80 -4.95
N MET A 12 14.01 0.77 -5.23
CA MET A 12 13.77 0.28 -6.59
C MET A 12 12.34 0.64 -6.95
N TYR A 13 12.18 1.51 -7.94
CA TYR A 13 10.87 2.01 -8.35
C TYR A 13 10.30 1.16 -9.48
N PHE A 14 9.00 0.88 -9.39
CA PHE A 14 8.30 0.10 -10.42
C PHE A 14 7.15 0.91 -11.03
N ASP A 15 6.80 0.56 -12.25
CA ASP A 15 5.71 1.20 -12.98
C ASP A 15 4.38 0.47 -12.73
N LYS A 16 3.33 0.89 -13.43
CA LYS A 16 1.98 0.32 -13.28
C LYS A 16 1.90 -1.16 -13.65
N ASP A 17 2.85 -1.66 -14.39
CA ASP A 17 2.92 -3.07 -14.80
C ASP A 17 3.83 -3.90 -13.88
N GLY A 18 4.40 -3.26 -12.86
CA GLY A 18 5.27 -3.92 -11.90
C GLY A 18 6.70 -4.11 -12.40
N ILE A 19 7.08 -3.41 -13.48
CA ILE A 19 8.44 -3.46 -14.02
C ILE A 19 9.31 -2.44 -13.27
N VAL A 20 10.48 -2.87 -12.83
CA VAL A 20 11.43 -1.99 -12.15
C VAL A 20 12.07 -1.07 -13.19
N VAL A 21 11.82 0.23 -13.08
CA VAL A 21 12.24 1.20 -14.10
C VAL A 21 13.31 2.17 -13.62
N GLU A 22 13.55 2.26 -12.32
CA GLU A 22 14.45 3.27 -11.77
C GLU A 22 14.98 2.82 -10.42
N THR A 23 16.17 3.27 -10.07
CA THR A 23 16.76 3.04 -8.75
C THR A 23 17.23 4.37 -8.16
N SER A 24 17.13 4.52 -6.84
CA SER A 24 17.53 5.75 -6.16
C SER A 24 18.03 5.45 -4.75
N GLU A 25 18.83 6.34 -4.20
CA GLU A 25 19.26 6.25 -2.81
C GLU A 25 18.25 6.89 -1.87
N GLU A 26 17.29 7.66 -2.41
CA GLU A 26 16.28 8.36 -1.64
C GLU A 26 14.87 8.00 -2.10
N GLY A 27 13.94 7.92 -1.14
CA GLY A 27 12.53 7.75 -1.46
C GLY A 27 11.94 9.04 -1.97
N THR A 28 10.81 8.96 -2.66
CA THR A 28 10.11 10.12 -3.22
C THR A 28 8.81 10.34 -2.48
N PRO A 29 8.59 11.53 -1.87
CA PRO A 29 7.31 11.85 -1.25
C PRO A 29 6.17 11.73 -2.24
N GLY A 30 5.03 11.21 -1.78
CA GLY A 30 3.85 11.03 -2.62
C GLY A 30 3.81 9.73 -3.39
N ILE A 31 4.89 8.95 -3.39
CA ILE A 31 4.93 7.63 -4.00
C ILE A 31 4.97 6.59 -2.88
N PRO A 32 4.07 5.60 -2.85
CA PRO A 32 4.03 4.64 -1.76
C PRO A 32 5.15 3.63 -1.80
N GLN A 33 5.70 3.31 -0.63
CA GLN A 33 6.68 2.24 -0.47
C GLN A 33 5.95 0.95 -0.10
N VAL A 34 6.22 -0.13 -0.82
CA VAL A 34 5.69 -1.45 -0.47
C VAL A 34 6.66 -2.11 0.52
N THR A 35 6.15 -2.51 1.67
CA THR A 35 6.94 -3.12 2.74
C THR A 35 6.34 -4.45 3.19
N GLY A 36 7.12 -5.21 3.98
CA GLY A 36 6.68 -6.50 4.51
C GLY A 36 7.00 -7.69 3.61
N LEU A 37 7.52 -7.45 2.41
CA LEU A 37 7.92 -8.48 1.47
C LEU A 37 9.43 -8.56 1.40
N SER A 38 9.96 -9.77 1.15
CA SER A 38 11.39 -10.01 1.00
C SER A 38 11.70 -10.40 -0.42
N PHE A 39 12.82 -9.91 -0.94
CA PHE A 39 13.25 -10.20 -2.30
C PHE A 39 14.66 -10.77 -2.29
N SER A 40 14.89 -11.86 -3.04
CA SER A 40 16.21 -12.42 -3.24
C SER A 40 17.01 -11.63 -4.27
N HIS A 41 16.31 -10.95 -5.18
CA HIS A 41 16.92 -10.10 -6.19
C HIS A 41 15.89 -9.06 -6.64
N VAL A 42 16.36 -7.91 -7.10
CA VAL A 42 15.53 -6.91 -7.78
C VAL A 42 16.38 -6.35 -8.90
N ILE A 43 15.93 -6.51 -10.14
CA ILE A 43 16.72 -6.19 -11.32
C ILE A 43 16.01 -5.13 -12.16
N LEU A 44 16.76 -4.09 -12.53
CA LEU A 44 16.25 -3.01 -13.37
C LEU A 44 15.74 -3.56 -14.70
N HIS A 45 14.59 -3.07 -15.12
CA HIS A 45 13.89 -3.48 -16.36
C HIS A 45 13.26 -4.87 -16.32
N GLU A 46 13.20 -5.50 -15.14
CA GLU A 46 12.51 -6.77 -14.96
C GLU A 46 11.35 -6.59 -13.98
N PRO A 47 10.35 -7.50 -14.01
CA PRO A 47 9.26 -7.45 -13.03
C PRO A 47 9.76 -7.63 -11.60
N LEU A 48 9.07 -7.02 -10.63
CA LEU A 48 9.32 -7.30 -9.22
C LEU A 48 9.20 -8.81 -8.98
N PRO A 49 10.19 -9.43 -8.34
CA PRO A 49 10.18 -10.88 -8.15
C PRO A 49 9.33 -11.29 -6.93
N VAL A 50 8.05 -11.02 -6.99
CA VAL A 50 7.09 -11.41 -5.97
C VAL A 50 6.68 -12.87 -6.23
N GLU A 51 7.00 -13.76 -5.29
CA GLU A 51 6.73 -15.19 -5.47
C GLU A 51 5.25 -15.51 -5.58
N ASN A 52 4.43 -14.83 -4.79
CA ASN A 52 2.98 -15.04 -4.83
C ASN A 52 2.36 -14.12 -5.88
N GLN A 53 1.87 -14.72 -6.96
CA GLN A 53 1.29 -13.95 -8.07
C GLN A 53 0.08 -13.12 -7.65
N ALA A 54 -0.74 -13.62 -6.72
CA ALA A 54 -1.87 -12.85 -6.22
C ALA A 54 -1.41 -11.60 -5.47
N VAL A 55 -0.33 -11.68 -4.72
CA VAL A 55 0.23 -10.52 -4.02
C VAL A 55 0.81 -9.52 -5.03
N PHE A 56 1.45 -9.98 -6.08
CA PHE A 56 1.95 -9.12 -7.15
C PHE A 56 0.79 -8.34 -7.78
N GLU A 57 -0.30 -9.02 -8.08
CA GLU A 57 -1.49 -8.38 -8.64
C GLU A 57 -2.12 -7.40 -7.66
N ASP A 58 -2.13 -7.72 -6.37
CA ASP A 58 -2.63 -6.82 -5.32
C ASP A 58 -1.82 -5.53 -5.25
N ILE A 59 -0.50 -5.62 -5.34
CA ILE A 59 0.37 -4.44 -5.36
C ILE A 59 -0.04 -3.50 -6.50
N LEU A 60 -0.20 -4.05 -7.70
CA LEU A 60 -0.55 -3.25 -8.87
C LEU A 60 -1.95 -2.66 -8.75
N ASN A 61 -2.90 -3.44 -8.26
CA ASN A 61 -4.28 -2.97 -8.07
C ASN A 61 -4.35 -1.86 -7.03
N ILE A 62 -3.70 -2.05 -5.87
CA ILE A 62 -3.72 -1.07 -4.79
C ILE A 62 -3.06 0.23 -5.23
N THR A 63 -1.89 0.18 -5.85
CA THR A 63 -1.20 1.39 -6.29
C THR A 63 -2.01 2.16 -7.33
N GLN A 64 -2.70 1.47 -8.23
CA GLN A 64 -3.57 2.10 -9.22
C GLN A 64 -4.78 2.78 -8.56
N LEU A 65 -5.39 2.12 -7.58
CA LEU A 65 -6.52 2.68 -6.84
C LEU A 65 -6.12 3.92 -6.04
N LEU A 66 -4.96 3.88 -5.39
CA LEU A 66 -4.46 5.02 -4.64
C LEU A 66 -4.22 6.23 -5.54
N GLU A 67 -3.67 6.00 -6.72
CA GLU A 67 -3.45 7.06 -7.69
C GLU A 67 -4.79 7.59 -8.23
N LYS A 68 -5.69 6.69 -8.59
CA LYS A 68 -7.01 7.05 -9.13
C LYS A 68 -7.79 7.93 -8.18
N HIS A 69 -7.74 7.66 -6.88
CA HIS A 69 -8.47 8.40 -5.86
C HIS A 69 -7.63 9.48 -5.18
N SER A 70 -6.41 9.71 -5.67
CA SER A 70 -5.49 10.72 -5.14
C SER A 70 -5.24 10.60 -3.64
N LEU A 71 -5.04 9.37 -3.16
CA LEU A 71 -4.78 9.08 -1.76
C LEU A 71 -3.27 9.07 -1.50
N PRO A 72 -2.76 9.97 -0.64
CA PRO A 72 -1.31 10.11 -0.40
C PRO A 72 -0.81 9.11 0.65
N VAL A 73 -0.73 7.84 0.28
CA VAL A 73 -0.23 6.79 1.16
C VAL A 73 1.30 6.79 1.17
N ASP A 74 1.89 6.72 2.36
CA ASP A 74 3.34 6.64 2.51
C ASP A 74 3.85 5.22 2.30
N LYS A 75 3.14 4.24 2.88
CA LYS A 75 3.56 2.84 2.80
C LYS A 75 2.35 1.90 2.65
N ILE A 76 2.58 0.82 1.91
CA ILE A 76 1.65 -0.30 1.79
C ILE A 76 2.36 -1.48 2.43
N TYR A 77 1.87 -1.92 3.60
CA TYR A 77 2.49 -3.01 4.34
C TYR A 77 1.72 -4.32 4.13
N PHE A 78 2.45 -5.38 3.82
CA PHE A 78 1.90 -6.74 3.76
C PHE A 78 2.41 -7.54 4.96
N SER A 79 1.49 -8.09 5.76
CA SER A 79 1.86 -8.96 6.88
C SER A 79 2.33 -10.33 6.37
N PRO A 80 2.88 -11.20 7.25
CA PRO A 80 3.31 -12.54 6.82
C PRO A 80 2.20 -13.38 6.19
N ASP A 81 0.93 -13.14 6.55
CA ASP A 81 -0.24 -13.78 5.96
C ASP A 81 -0.93 -12.92 4.90
N TYR A 82 -0.19 -11.94 4.37
CA TYR A 82 -0.61 -11.07 3.28
C TYR A 82 -1.83 -10.20 3.54
N GLN A 83 -2.03 -9.80 4.79
CA GLN A 83 -3.02 -8.79 5.11
C GLN A 83 -2.43 -7.40 4.88
N VAL A 84 -3.26 -6.48 4.42
CA VAL A 84 -2.81 -5.15 3.98
C VAL A 84 -3.06 -4.10 5.04
N THR A 85 -2.05 -3.27 5.30
CA THR A 85 -2.17 -2.07 6.12
C THR A 85 -1.59 -0.91 5.32
N LEU A 86 -2.36 0.17 5.22
CA LEU A 86 -1.90 1.42 4.58
C LEU A 86 -1.42 2.38 5.66
N ILE A 87 -0.29 3.03 5.44
CA ILE A 87 0.30 3.94 6.42
C ILE A 87 0.29 5.36 5.89
N PHE A 88 -0.35 6.27 6.67
CA PHE A 88 -0.47 7.70 6.38
C PHE A 88 0.16 8.47 7.52
N GLY A 89 1.44 8.89 7.39
CA GLY A 89 2.12 9.57 8.47
C GLY A 89 2.13 8.72 9.74
N GLU A 90 1.45 9.17 10.80
CA GLU A 90 1.36 8.43 12.06
C GLU A 90 0.09 7.61 12.19
N ALA A 91 -0.82 7.69 11.23
CA ALA A 91 -2.04 6.89 11.19
C ALA A 91 -1.84 5.65 10.34
N ARG A 92 -2.51 4.58 10.73
CA ARG A 92 -2.50 3.31 10.00
C ARG A 92 -3.94 2.92 9.70
N VAL A 93 -4.14 2.31 8.54
CA VAL A 93 -5.46 1.80 8.15
C VAL A 93 -5.34 0.30 7.91
N ALA A 94 -5.95 -0.49 8.79
CA ALA A 94 -5.96 -1.95 8.66
C ALA A 94 -7.04 -2.34 7.67
N MET A 95 -6.62 -2.85 6.51
CA MET A 95 -7.53 -3.27 5.44
C MET A 95 -7.88 -4.76 5.50
N GLY A 96 -7.02 -5.56 6.15
CA GLY A 96 -7.17 -7.01 6.16
C GLY A 96 -6.75 -7.64 4.85
N PRO A 97 -7.34 -8.79 4.48
CA PRO A 97 -7.02 -9.40 3.19
C PRO A 97 -7.45 -8.52 2.02
N SER A 98 -6.87 -8.76 0.85
CA SER A 98 -7.14 -7.94 -0.34
C SER A 98 -8.53 -8.12 -0.93
N ASP A 99 -9.32 -9.04 -0.38
CA ASP A 99 -10.72 -9.20 -0.77
C ASP A 99 -11.47 -7.89 -0.48
N ASP A 100 -12.26 -7.43 -1.42
CA ASP A 100 -13.02 -6.17 -1.28
C ASP A 100 -12.15 -4.92 -1.07
N ILE A 101 -10.88 -4.99 -1.43
CA ILE A 101 -9.96 -3.85 -1.24
C ILE A 101 -10.44 -2.60 -2.01
N ASP A 102 -11.08 -2.80 -3.15
CA ASP A 102 -11.61 -1.70 -3.96
C ASP A 102 -12.65 -0.90 -3.17
N GLU A 103 -13.60 -1.59 -2.54
CA GLU A 103 -14.63 -0.94 -1.71
C GLU A 103 -14.01 -0.22 -0.52
N LYS A 104 -13.02 -0.86 0.12
CA LYS A 104 -12.36 -0.30 1.30
C LYS A 104 -11.60 0.97 0.95
N ILE A 105 -10.88 0.97 -0.16
CA ILE A 105 -10.15 2.15 -0.60
C ILE A 105 -11.11 3.27 -0.99
N MET A 106 -12.21 2.96 -1.66
CA MET A 106 -13.23 3.95 -1.98
C MET A 106 -13.83 4.56 -0.71
N GLY A 107 -14.10 3.75 0.30
CA GLY A 107 -14.59 4.24 1.59
C GLY A 107 -13.55 5.10 2.31
N LEU A 108 -12.29 4.73 2.23
CA LEU A 108 -11.20 5.44 2.88
C LEU A 108 -11.10 6.90 2.41
N GLN A 109 -11.34 7.18 1.14
CA GLN A 109 -11.21 8.55 0.63
C GLN A 109 -12.11 9.54 1.37
N TYR A 110 -13.25 9.09 1.88
CA TYR A 110 -14.17 9.95 2.63
C TYR A 110 -13.72 10.16 4.08
N MET A 111 -12.90 9.26 4.60
CA MET A 111 -12.44 9.30 5.99
C MET A 111 -11.06 9.92 6.15
N LEU A 112 -10.30 10.00 5.08
CA LEU A 112 -8.92 10.46 5.12
C LEU A 112 -8.76 11.84 5.76
N PRO A 113 -9.60 12.85 5.46
CA PRO A 113 -9.49 14.16 6.10
C PRO A 113 -9.63 14.08 7.63
N SER A 114 -10.41 13.13 8.14
CA SER A 114 -10.59 12.93 9.58
C SER A 114 -9.37 12.30 10.25
N LEU A 115 -8.50 11.66 9.49
CA LEU A 115 -7.29 11.01 10.01
C LEU A 115 -6.11 11.95 10.07
N GLU A 116 -6.18 13.09 9.39
CA GLU A 116 -5.07 14.03 9.33
C GLU A 116 -4.68 14.51 10.73
N GLY A 117 -3.40 14.36 11.07
CA GLY A 117 -2.88 14.74 12.37
C GLY A 117 -3.17 13.77 13.50
N LYS A 118 -3.85 12.67 13.23
CA LYS A 118 -4.16 11.66 14.25
C LYS A 118 -3.11 10.55 14.28
N LYS A 119 -2.93 9.98 15.48
CA LYS A 119 -2.05 8.84 15.71
C LYS A 119 -2.90 7.66 16.13
N GLY A 120 -2.82 6.57 15.40
CA GLY A 120 -3.58 5.37 15.74
C GLY A 120 -3.91 4.56 14.52
N THR A 121 -4.82 3.61 14.70
CA THR A 121 -5.20 2.66 13.66
C THR A 121 -6.70 2.73 13.38
N LEU A 122 -7.04 2.99 12.13
CA LEU A 122 -8.40 2.87 11.63
C LEU A 122 -8.60 1.43 11.16
N ASP A 123 -9.56 0.73 11.75
CA ASP A 123 -9.84 -0.65 11.40
C ASP A 123 -10.96 -0.71 10.36
N MET A 124 -10.63 -1.12 9.14
CA MET A 124 -11.58 -1.29 8.05
C MET A 124 -11.68 -2.75 7.60
N ARG A 125 -11.16 -3.69 8.40
CA ARG A 125 -11.14 -5.10 8.00
C ARG A 125 -12.53 -5.66 7.72
N GLU A 126 -13.54 -5.20 8.45
CA GLU A 126 -14.94 -5.64 8.30
C GLU A 126 -15.78 -4.66 7.46
N TYR A 127 -15.15 -3.66 6.85
CA TYR A 127 -15.88 -2.66 6.08
C TYR A 127 -16.42 -3.24 4.77
N THR A 128 -17.70 -2.97 4.51
CA THR A 128 -18.32 -3.19 3.19
C THR A 128 -19.17 -1.97 2.87
N GLU A 129 -19.58 -1.80 1.62
CA GLU A 129 -20.49 -0.71 1.24
C GLU A 129 -21.79 -0.74 2.04
N ASP A 130 -22.26 -1.94 2.39
CA ASP A 130 -23.52 -2.11 3.11
C ASP A 130 -23.39 -1.84 4.59
N THR A 131 -22.35 -2.38 5.24
CA THR A 131 -22.18 -2.26 6.70
C THR A 131 -21.44 -1.00 7.12
N LYS A 132 -20.46 -0.56 6.32
CA LYS A 132 -19.60 0.60 6.62
C LYS A 132 -19.03 0.56 8.03
N MET A 133 -18.69 -0.65 8.49
CA MET A 133 -18.18 -0.88 9.84
C MET A 133 -16.72 -0.46 9.94
N ILE A 134 -16.46 0.55 10.77
CA ILE A 134 -15.11 1.06 11.03
C ILE A 134 -14.95 1.35 12.51
N SER A 135 -13.73 1.30 12.99
CA SER A 135 -13.40 1.76 14.34
C SER A 135 -12.00 2.37 14.32
N PHE A 136 -11.78 3.36 15.18
CA PHE A 136 -10.48 4.01 15.30
C PHE A 136 -9.93 3.79 16.69
N GLU A 137 -8.71 3.25 16.77
CA GLU A 137 -8.03 3.02 18.04
C GLU A 137 -6.82 3.98 18.11
N PRO A 138 -6.88 5.04 18.94
CA PRO A 138 -5.75 5.94 19.11
C PRO A 138 -4.60 5.24 19.84
N ASP A 139 -3.39 5.62 19.49
CA ASP A 139 -2.19 5.11 20.15
C ASP A 139 -2.09 5.63 21.59
#